data_0c8ec535338c1da9d77fd2c012d218c4
#
_entry.id   0c8ec535338c1da9d77fd2c012d218c4
#
_cell.length_a   1.000
_cell.length_b   1.000
_cell.length_c   1.000
_cell.angle_alpha   90.00
_cell.angle_beta   90.00
_cell.angle_gamma   90.00
#
_symmetry.space_group_name_H-M   'P 1'
#
loop_
_entity.id
_entity.type
_entity.pdbx_description
1 polymer ?
#
loop_
_entity_poly.entity_id
_entity_poly.type
_entity_poly.pdbx_seq_one_letter_code
_entity_poly.pdbx_strand_id
1 'polypeptide(L)'
;MSQRILKVNQLIKKELSQIILKEIDFPQDVLVTITRVETALNLMEANVWISVMFTTHQKFGEGPKEKIKGALEILNKNIYILQQKLNQRLKMRPLPRIKFLEEKKTAEAGQVEEILERLKK
;
A
#
# COMPACT_ATOMS: atom_id res chain seq x y z
N MET A 1 9.79 15.95 10.46
CA MET A 1 9.65 15.39 9.13
C MET A 1 9.48 16.48 8.09
N SER A 2 10.04 16.30 6.95
CA SER A 2 10.01 17.31 5.91
C SER A 2 8.62 17.41 5.29
N GLN A 3 8.15 18.63 5.08
CA GLN A 3 6.88 18.81 4.41
C GLN A 3 6.93 18.28 2.99
N ARG A 4 8.08 18.35 2.37
CA ARG A 4 8.25 17.84 1.02
C ARG A 4 7.99 16.34 0.98
N ILE A 5 8.50 15.61 1.96
CA ILE A 5 8.31 14.17 2.00
C ILE A 5 6.85 13.84 2.23
N LEU A 6 6.19 14.57 3.12
CA LEU A 6 4.78 14.33 3.36
C LEU A 6 3.96 14.57 2.09
N LYS A 7 4.30 15.61 1.36
CA LYS A 7 3.62 15.90 0.12
C LYS A 7 3.84 14.82 -0.92
N VAL A 8 5.07 14.35 -1.02
CA VAL A 8 5.39 13.26 -1.94
C VAL A 8 4.60 12.02 -1.57
N ASN A 9 4.55 11.70 -0.28
CA ASN A 9 3.79 10.54 0.17
C ASN A 9 2.33 10.63 -0.24
N GLN A 10 1.73 11.79 -0.09
CA GLN A 10 0.34 11.97 -0.44
C GLN A 10 0.12 11.85 -1.94
N LEU A 11 1.02 12.42 -2.72
CA LEU A 11 0.91 12.35 -4.16
C LEU A 11 1.04 10.92 -4.65
N ILE A 12 2.02 10.19 -4.12
CA ILE A 12 2.21 8.81 -4.52
C ILE A 12 0.97 8.00 -4.15
N LYS A 13 0.46 8.17 -2.95
CA LYS A 13 -0.70 7.42 -2.51
C LYS A 13 -1.89 7.68 -3.43
N LYS A 14 -2.14 8.93 -3.73
CA LYS A 14 -3.28 9.30 -4.55
C LYS A 14 -3.16 8.74 -5.96
N GLU A 15 -2.03 9.01 -6.60
CA GLU A 15 -1.89 8.63 -8.00
C GLU A 15 -1.73 7.13 -8.16
N LEU A 16 -0.96 6.51 -7.28
CA LEU A 16 -0.74 5.09 -7.39
C LEU A 16 -2.02 4.30 -7.12
N SER A 17 -2.83 4.77 -6.18
CA SER A 17 -4.12 4.13 -5.93
C SER A 17 -4.98 4.10 -7.18
N GLN A 18 -5.01 5.21 -7.91
CA GLN A 18 -5.78 5.28 -9.14
C GLN A 18 -5.19 4.39 -10.21
N ILE A 19 -3.87 4.35 -10.31
CA ILE A 19 -3.22 3.51 -11.30
C ILE A 19 -3.53 2.05 -11.04
N ILE A 20 -3.44 1.63 -9.79
CA ILE A 20 -3.72 0.24 -9.44
C ILE A 20 -5.15 -0.14 -9.79
N LEU A 21 -6.10 0.72 -9.46
CA LEU A 21 -7.49 0.45 -9.79
C LEU A 21 -7.70 0.28 -11.28
N LYS A 22 -6.94 1.01 -12.07
CA LYS A 22 -7.12 1.02 -13.50
C LYS A 22 -6.38 -0.09 -14.20
N GLU A 23 -5.18 -0.41 -13.70
CA GLU A 23 -4.28 -1.30 -14.43
C GLU A 23 -4.28 -2.72 -13.91
N ILE A 24 -4.68 -2.95 -12.68
CA ILE A 24 -4.53 -4.25 -12.06
C ILE A 24 -5.90 -4.87 -11.81
N ASP A 25 -6.05 -6.13 -12.22
CA ASP A 25 -7.26 -6.89 -11.95
C ASP A 25 -6.97 -7.86 -10.82
N PHE A 26 -7.71 -7.72 -9.74
CA PHE A 26 -7.64 -8.65 -8.64
C PHE A 26 -8.85 -9.58 -8.68
N PRO A 27 -8.78 -10.73 -8.01
CA PRO A 27 -9.97 -11.59 -7.92
C PRO A 27 -11.15 -10.79 -7.38
N GLN A 28 -12.35 -11.21 -7.74
CA GLN A 28 -13.54 -10.46 -7.43
C GLN A 28 -13.75 -10.24 -5.94
N ASP A 29 -13.33 -11.18 -5.14
CA ASP A 29 -13.56 -11.08 -3.70
C ASP A 29 -12.41 -10.39 -2.98
N VAL A 30 -11.48 -9.81 -3.71
CA VAL A 30 -10.30 -9.19 -3.10
C VAL A 30 -10.31 -7.69 -3.38
N LEU A 31 -10.13 -6.92 -2.32
CA LEU A 31 -10.02 -5.46 -2.42
C LEU A 31 -8.67 -5.05 -1.84
N VAL A 32 -7.89 -4.36 -2.63
CA VAL A 32 -6.56 -3.91 -2.21
C VAL A 32 -6.57 -2.40 -2.07
N THR A 33 -6.10 -1.92 -0.94
CA THR A 33 -6.09 -0.50 -0.63
C THR A 33 -4.72 -0.09 -0.14
N ILE A 34 -4.24 1.07 -0.58
CA ILE A 34 -3.01 1.62 -0.05
C ILE A 34 -3.34 2.33 1.26
N THR A 35 -2.73 1.88 2.34
CA THR A 35 -3.01 2.47 3.63
C THR A 35 -2.10 3.65 3.91
N ARG A 36 -0.86 3.59 3.46
CA ARG A 36 0.06 4.70 3.66
C ARG A 36 1.26 4.54 2.77
N VAL A 37 1.98 5.62 2.61
CA VAL A 37 3.22 5.66 1.83
C VAL A 37 4.26 6.36 2.68
N GLU A 38 5.45 5.81 2.75
CA GLU A 38 6.55 6.41 3.49
C GLU A 38 7.76 6.49 2.58
N THR A 39 8.15 7.70 2.26
CA THR A 39 9.29 7.94 1.39
C THR A 39 10.52 8.15 2.25
N ALA A 40 11.63 7.56 1.84
CA ALA A 40 12.89 7.72 2.55
C ALA A 40 13.36 9.17 2.47
N LEU A 41 14.18 9.55 3.43
CA LEU A 41 14.67 10.93 3.48
C LEU A 41 15.46 11.32 2.24
N ASN A 42 16.14 10.37 1.63
CA ASN A 42 16.89 10.68 0.41
C ASN A 42 16.04 10.67 -0.84
N LEU A 43 14.74 10.41 -0.70
CA LEU A 43 13.79 10.39 -1.80
C LEU A 43 14.11 9.33 -2.85
N MET A 44 14.87 8.31 -2.49
CA MET A 44 15.23 7.27 -3.43
C MET A 44 14.28 6.09 -3.40
N GLU A 45 13.61 5.89 -2.28
CA GLU A 45 12.71 4.75 -2.11
C GLU A 45 11.46 5.18 -1.39
N ALA A 46 10.37 4.51 -1.69
CA ALA A 46 9.11 4.75 -1.01
C ALA A 46 8.47 3.41 -0.70
N ASN A 47 8.13 3.21 0.57
CA ASN A 47 7.41 2.02 0.99
C ASN A 47 5.91 2.28 0.87
N VAL A 48 5.23 1.41 0.13
CA VAL A 48 3.80 1.53 -0.08
C VAL A 48 3.14 0.39 0.68
N TRP A 49 2.44 0.75 1.75
CA TRP A 49 1.78 -0.24 2.60
C TRP A 49 0.38 -0.49 2.07
N ILE A 50 0.03 -1.75 1.92
CA ILE A 50 -1.29 -2.10 1.40
C ILE A 50 -2.02 -2.97 2.40
N SER A 51 -3.34 -2.89 2.31
CA SER A 51 -4.24 -3.71 3.07
C SER A 51 -5.11 -4.49 2.11
N VAL A 52 -5.31 -5.77 2.41
CA VAL A 52 -6.11 -6.64 1.56
C VAL A 52 -7.36 -7.03 2.33
N MET A 53 -8.51 -6.74 1.73
CA MET A 53 -9.79 -7.09 2.32
C MET A 53 -10.52 -8.05 1.40
N PHE A 54 -11.39 -8.83 2.01
CA PHE A 54 -12.23 -9.75 1.26
C PHE A 54 -13.67 -9.25 1.35
N THR A 55 -14.33 -9.20 0.20
CA THR A 55 -15.64 -8.58 0.14
C THR A 55 -16.78 -9.53 0.46
N THR A 56 -16.47 -10.78 0.78
CA THR A 56 -17.50 -11.73 1.17
C THR A 56 -17.70 -11.63 2.67
N HIS A 57 -18.01 -12.73 3.34
CA HIS A 57 -18.37 -12.66 4.73
C HIS A 57 -17.21 -12.50 5.66
N GLN A 58 -16.03 -12.40 5.18
CA GLN A 58 -14.88 -12.43 6.07
C GLN A 58 -14.66 -11.08 6.66
N LYS A 59 -14.18 -11.09 7.88
CA LYS A 59 -13.81 -9.87 8.52
C LYS A 59 -12.52 -9.35 7.92
N PHE A 60 -12.32 -8.06 8.12
CA PHE A 60 -11.14 -7.42 7.63
C PHE A 60 -9.90 -8.12 8.19
N GLY A 61 -9.01 -8.51 7.29
CA GLY A 61 -7.76 -9.12 7.70
C GLY A 61 -7.83 -10.60 7.98
N GLU A 62 -8.97 -11.21 7.75
CA GLU A 62 -9.12 -12.62 8.08
C GLU A 62 -9.14 -13.54 6.89
N GLY A 63 -8.83 -13.07 5.72
CA GLY A 63 -8.82 -13.94 4.56
C GLY A 63 -7.68 -14.93 4.59
N PRO A 64 -7.72 -15.90 3.69
CA PRO A 64 -6.62 -16.84 3.56
C PRO A 64 -5.31 -16.13 3.28
N LYS A 65 -4.27 -16.56 3.97
CA LYS A 65 -2.98 -15.93 3.78
C LYS A 65 -2.49 -16.07 2.33
N GLU A 66 -2.88 -17.15 1.68
CA GLU A 66 -2.48 -17.34 0.30
C GLU A 66 -3.03 -16.24 -0.59
N LYS A 67 -4.26 -15.78 -0.33
CA LYS A 67 -4.84 -14.74 -1.16
C LYS A 67 -4.19 -13.39 -0.89
N ILE A 68 -3.82 -13.14 0.35
CA ILE A 68 -3.12 -11.92 0.67
C ILE A 68 -1.75 -11.91 -0.01
N LYS A 69 -1.06 -13.04 0.08
CA LYS A 69 0.22 -13.17 -0.56
C LYS A 69 0.08 -13.06 -2.08
N GLY A 70 -1.00 -13.62 -2.61
CA GLY A 70 -1.25 -13.54 -4.04
C GLY A 70 -1.46 -12.11 -4.50
N ALA A 71 -2.14 -11.30 -3.71
CA ALA A 71 -2.34 -9.91 -4.06
C ALA A 71 -1.00 -9.17 -4.11
N LEU A 72 -0.13 -9.44 -3.13
CA LEU A 72 1.19 -8.84 -3.15
C LEU A 72 2.00 -9.29 -4.36
N GLU A 73 1.88 -10.56 -4.71
CA GLU A 73 2.60 -11.07 -5.87
C GLU A 73 2.13 -10.40 -7.15
N ILE A 74 0.82 -10.17 -7.26
CA ILE A 74 0.28 -9.49 -8.43
C ILE A 74 0.86 -8.09 -8.51
N LEU A 75 0.89 -7.38 -7.39
CA LEU A 75 1.45 -6.03 -7.39
C LEU A 75 2.93 -6.04 -7.75
N ASN A 76 3.69 -6.95 -7.18
CA ASN A 76 5.12 -7.02 -7.44
C ASN A 76 5.41 -7.45 -8.88
N LYS A 77 4.57 -8.30 -9.42
CA LYS A 77 4.73 -8.73 -10.79
C LYS A 77 4.54 -7.57 -11.76
N ASN A 78 3.70 -6.62 -11.37
CA ASN A 78 3.40 -5.47 -12.21
C ASN A 78 4.10 -4.20 -11.75
N ILE A 79 5.05 -4.32 -10.84
CA ILE A 79 5.64 -3.15 -10.23
C ILE A 79 6.33 -2.25 -11.24
N TYR A 80 6.92 -2.82 -12.26
CA TYR A 80 7.62 -2.06 -13.27
C TYR A 80 6.65 -1.15 -14.03
N ILE A 81 5.53 -1.72 -14.42
CA ILE A 81 4.52 -0.94 -15.15
C ILE A 81 3.93 0.12 -14.24
N LEU A 82 3.67 -0.24 -12.99
CA LEU A 82 3.11 0.71 -12.05
C LEU A 82 4.08 1.87 -11.81
N GLN A 83 5.36 1.56 -11.71
CA GLN A 83 6.36 2.60 -11.52
C GLN A 83 6.42 3.52 -12.72
N GLN A 84 6.36 2.96 -13.92
CA GLN A 84 6.42 3.77 -15.12
C GLN A 84 5.23 4.71 -15.22
N LYS A 85 4.05 4.19 -14.92
CA LYS A 85 2.87 5.03 -14.99
C LYS A 85 2.89 6.10 -13.92
N LEU A 86 3.42 5.76 -12.75
CA LEU A 86 3.56 6.76 -11.70
C LEU A 86 4.54 7.85 -12.14
N ASN A 87 5.65 7.45 -12.77
CA ASN A 87 6.62 8.42 -13.26
C ASN A 87 5.99 9.37 -14.26
N GLN A 88 5.07 8.86 -15.05
CA GLN A 88 4.42 9.70 -16.03
C GLN A 88 3.46 10.69 -15.40
N ARG A 89 2.83 10.30 -14.31
CA ARG A 89 1.87 11.17 -13.66
C ARG A 89 2.53 12.20 -12.75
N LEU A 90 3.60 11.79 -12.08
CA LEU A 90 4.30 12.69 -11.17
C LEU A 90 5.57 13.17 -11.83
N LYS A 91 5.58 14.44 -12.20
CA LYS A 91 6.73 14.99 -12.90
C LYS A 91 7.74 15.51 -11.91
N MET A 92 8.35 14.60 -11.20
CA MET A 92 9.35 14.98 -10.23
C MET A 92 10.58 14.12 -10.42
N ARG A 93 11.71 14.65 -10.04
CA ARG A 93 12.98 13.97 -10.19
C ARG A 93 13.84 14.20 -8.98
N PRO A 94 14.39 13.16 -8.43
CA PRO A 94 14.10 11.77 -8.77
C PRO A 94 12.75 11.38 -8.21
N LEU A 95 12.11 10.37 -8.84
CA LEU A 95 10.91 9.81 -8.29
C LEU A 95 11.29 8.58 -7.50
N PRO A 96 10.81 8.45 -6.26
CA PRO A 96 11.19 7.31 -5.43
C PRO A 96 10.78 6.00 -6.06
N ARG A 97 11.58 4.97 -5.82
CA ARG A 97 11.28 3.64 -6.28
C ARG A 97 10.30 3.01 -5.30
N ILE A 98 9.14 2.59 -5.78
CA ILE A 98 8.12 2.07 -4.90
C ILE A 98 8.38 0.61 -4.54
N LYS A 99 7.93 0.25 -3.35
CA LYS A 99 8.03 -1.10 -2.84
C LYS A 99 6.77 -1.40 -2.05
N PHE A 100 6.15 -2.54 -2.30
CA PHE A 100 4.89 -2.87 -1.67
C PHE A 100 5.10 -3.72 -0.42
N LEU A 101 4.40 -3.37 0.63
CA LEU A 101 4.46 -4.09 1.89
C LEU A 101 3.05 -4.30 2.43
N GLU A 102 2.85 -5.39 3.11
CA GLU A 102 1.56 -5.67 3.70
C GLU A 102 1.41 -4.91 5.01
N GLU A 103 0.25 -4.28 5.20
CA GLU A 103 -0.03 -3.54 6.41
C GLU A 103 -0.63 -4.49 7.43
N LYS A 104 0.23 -5.15 8.18
CA LYS A 104 -0.25 -6.15 9.13
C LYS A 104 -0.97 -5.53 10.30
N LYS A 105 -0.62 -4.29 10.58
CA LYS A 105 -1.25 -3.61 11.67
C LYS A 105 -2.75 -3.49 11.47
N THR A 106 -3.15 -3.34 10.23
CA THR A 106 -4.56 -3.22 9.92
C THR A 106 -5.29 -4.51 10.22
N ALA A 107 -4.65 -5.62 9.88
CA ALA A 107 -5.26 -6.91 10.11
C ALA A 107 -5.48 -7.16 11.59
N GLU A 108 -4.65 -6.55 12.40
CA GLU A 108 -4.74 -6.74 13.82
C GLU A 108 -5.39 -5.57 14.49
N ALA A 109 -6.10 -4.78 13.75
CA ALA A 109 -6.64 -3.55 14.31
C ALA A 109 -7.37 -3.79 15.61
N GLY A 110 -8.22 -4.79 15.62
CA GLY A 110 -8.92 -5.10 16.82
C GLY A 110 -8.00 -5.50 17.94
N GLN A 111 -6.98 -6.24 17.60
CA GLN A 111 -6.01 -6.64 18.59
C GLN A 111 -5.09 -5.50 18.93
N VAL A 112 -4.79 -4.72 17.93
CA VAL A 112 -3.87 -3.64 18.12
C VAL A 112 -4.42 -2.61 19.07
N GLU A 113 -5.70 -2.41 19.04
CA GLU A 113 -6.25 -1.46 19.97
C GLU A 113 -5.99 -1.88 21.38
N GLU A 114 -6.15 -3.15 21.65
CA GLU A 114 -5.81 -3.63 22.96
C GLU A 114 -4.34 -3.49 23.20
N ILE A 115 -3.56 -3.79 22.20
CA ILE A 115 -2.13 -3.69 22.32
C ILE A 115 -1.71 -2.26 22.52
N LEU A 116 -2.31 -1.37 21.80
CA LEU A 116 -1.98 0.02 21.95
C LEU A 116 -2.27 0.53 23.32
N GLU A 117 -3.35 0.09 23.87
CA GLU A 117 -3.61 0.48 25.21
C GLU A 117 -2.57 -0.03 26.14
N ARG A 118 -2.10 -1.22 25.89
CA ARG A 118 -1.01 -1.73 26.68
C ARG A 118 0.26 -0.95 26.46
N LEU A 119 0.50 -0.61 25.22
CA LEU A 119 1.72 0.10 24.88
C LEU A 119 1.72 1.52 25.34
N LYS A 120 0.57 2.09 25.38
CA LYS A 120 0.47 3.45 25.81
C LYS A 120 0.69 3.61 27.26
N LYS A 121 0.66 2.56 27.96
CA LYS A 121 0.90 2.67 29.37
C LYS A 121 2.32 2.78 29.67
#